data_87da4204ad56126e41cc815202f7785b
#
_entry.id   87da4204ad56126e41cc815202f7785b
#
_cell.length_a   1.000
_cell.length_b   1.000
_cell.length_c   1.000
_cell.angle_alpha   90.00
_cell.angle_beta   90.00
_cell.angle_gamma   90.00
#
_symmetry.space_group_name_H-M   'P 1'
#
loop_
_entity.id
_entity.type
_entity.pdbx_description
1 polymer ?
#
loop_
_entity_poly.entity_id
_entity_poly.type
_entity_poly.pdbx_seq_one_letter_code
_entity_poly.pdbx_strand_id
1 'polypeptide(L)'
;MKFRHNYIVQYQDIDDTRRLRLHTLENRLLIVAGKVADEMGIGIPFLLQYNCTWIITHVNLEMLYMPTHGEELIFETWIEMNAHMLSVRNFRIYKKESDGERLIGCCKTVWAVLDRDKREIVNLFDMDIFKKAVDGEVMKMARAQKMLPLLLDELEQDPDVIRAQEKPHTIQYADMDYNCHCNSTKYLEWMLNARRMQDNTKPFRLDINYVKELYLGDQMLTRYAERANSVQYQQVDKNGVSCCNARITQIESLSC
;
A
#
# COMPACT_ATOMS: atom_id res chain seq x y z
N MET A 1 -9.41 -10.90 16.99
CA MET A 1 -9.20 -12.15 16.20
C MET A 1 -8.11 -11.90 15.19
N LYS A 2 -7.08 -12.76 15.14
CA LYS A 2 -5.98 -12.68 14.17
C LYS A 2 -6.10 -13.83 13.17
N PHE A 3 -5.78 -13.55 11.92
CA PHE A 3 -5.82 -14.49 10.81
C PHE A 3 -4.42 -14.68 10.26
N ARG A 4 -4.11 -15.87 9.78
CA ARG A 4 -2.79 -16.21 9.24
C ARG A 4 -2.91 -16.86 7.87
N HIS A 5 -2.17 -16.37 6.89
CA HIS A 5 -2.13 -16.87 5.53
C HIS A 5 -0.70 -17.09 5.07
N ASN A 6 -0.45 -18.27 4.51
CA ASN A 6 0.86 -18.64 3.98
C ASN A 6 0.96 -18.24 2.50
N TYR A 7 2.16 -17.90 2.09
CA TYR A 7 2.49 -17.59 0.72
C TYR A 7 3.92 -17.99 0.39
N ILE A 8 4.13 -18.74 -0.69
CA ILE A 8 5.45 -19.11 -1.20
C ILE A 8 5.79 -18.19 -2.37
N VAL A 9 6.92 -17.50 -2.29
CA VAL A 9 7.38 -16.57 -3.33
C VAL A 9 7.69 -17.34 -4.62
N GLN A 10 7.03 -16.94 -5.71
CA GLN A 10 7.17 -17.57 -7.03
C GLN A 10 8.21 -16.83 -7.90
N TYR A 11 8.69 -17.47 -8.99
CA TYR A 11 9.62 -16.83 -9.91
C TYR A 11 9.08 -15.52 -10.53
N GLN A 12 7.79 -15.48 -10.87
CA GLN A 12 7.15 -14.29 -11.43
C GLN A 12 6.98 -13.14 -10.44
N ASP A 13 7.18 -13.37 -9.14
CA ASP A 13 7.03 -12.35 -8.10
C ASP A 13 8.32 -11.57 -7.86
N ILE A 14 9.47 -12.10 -8.29
CA ILE A 14 10.78 -11.50 -8.05
C ILE A 14 11.23 -10.60 -9.21
N ASP A 15 12.11 -9.66 -8.91
CA ASP A 15 12.75 -8.79 -9.90
C ASP A 15 14.13 -9.31 -10.35
N ASP A 16 14.86 -8.50 -11.11
CA ASP A 16 16.21 -8.78 -11.59
C ASP A 16 17.27 -8.86 -10.49
N THR A 17 16.97 -8.35 -9.29
CA THR A 17 17.80 -8.53 -8.07
C THR A 17 17.48 -9.84 -7.34
N ARG A 18 16.56 -10.64 -7.88
CA ARG A 18 16.04 -11.89 -7.31
C ARG A 18 15.29 -11.71 -5.99
N ARG A 19 14.76 -10.52 -5.74
CA ARG A 19 13.95 -10.18 -4.57
C ARG A 19 12.49 -9.97 -4.96
N LEU A 20 11.58 -10.29 -4.03
CA LEU A 20 10.15 -10.03 -4.18
C LEU A 20 9.93 -8.57 -4.56
N ARG A 21 9.18 -8.31 -5.64
CA ARG A 21 8.84 -6.93 -6.03
C ARG A 21 7.98 -6.28 -4.97
N LEU A 22 8.27 -5.02 -4.65
CA LEU A 22 7.57 -4.29 -3.61
C LEU A 22 6.06 -4.14 -3.89
N HIS A 23 5.69 -3.81 -5.13
CA HIS A 23 4.27 -3.74 -5.52
C HIS A 23 3.58 -5.13 -5.50
N THR A 24 4.32 -6.23 -5.74
CA THR A 24 3.79 -7.59 -5.58
C THR A 24 3.55 -7.90 -4.12
N LEU A 25 4.46 -7.53 -3.21
CA LEU A 25 4.25 -7.68 -1.76
C LEU A 25 3.02 -6.89 -1.31
N GLU A 26 2.89 -5.63 -1.72
CA GLU A 26 1.70 -4.82 -1.43
C GLU A 26 0.42 -5.53 -1.91
N ASN A 27 0.39 -5.99 -3.16
CA ASN A 27 -0.76 -6.71 -3.71
C ASN A 27 -1.11 -7.95 -2.87
N ARG A 28 -0.12 -8.72 -2.39
CA ARG A 28 -0.36 -9.88 -1.52
C ARG A 28 -1.00 -9.49 -0.19
N LEU A 29 -0.58 -8.38 0.42
CA LEU A 29 -1.20 -7.85 1.64
C LEU A 29 -2.67 -7.47 1.40
N LEU A 30 -2.97 -6.81 0.27
CA LEU A 30 -4.34 -6.43 -0.08
C LEU A 30 -5.23 -7.64 -0.38
N ILE A 31 -4.71 -8.67 -1.05
CA ILE A 31 -5.42 -9.94 -1.29
C ILE A 31 -5.75 -10.62 0.05
N VAL A 32 -4.80 -10.68 0.99
CA VAL A 32 -5.03 -11.26 2.31
C VAL A 32 -6.05 -10.43 3.09
N ALA A 33 -5.99 -9.09 3.01
CA ALA A 33 -6.99 -8.21 3.62
C ALA A 33 -8.41 -8.50 3.11
N GLY A 34 -8.56 -8.67 1.79
CA GLY A 34 -9.83 -8.99 1.16
C GLY A 34 -10.39 -10.35 1.60
N LYS A 35 -9.56 -11.42 1.55
CA LYS A 35 -9.94 -12.76 2.02
C LYS A 35 -10.43 -12.76 3.46
N VAL A 36 -9.69 -12.12 4.35
CA VAL A 36 -10.05 -12.03 5.77
C VAL A 36 -11.32 -11.18 5.96
N ALA A 37 -11.51 -10.12 5.19
CA ALA A 37 -12.76 -9.36 5.22
C ALA A 37 -13.96 -10.21 4.81
N ASP A 38 -13.82 -11.08 3.79
CA ASP A 38 -14.86 -12.03 3.39
C ASP A 38 -15.14 -13.06 4.49
N GLU A 39 -14.10 -13.64 5.11
CA GLU A 39 -14.23 -14.59 6.24
C GLU A 39 -14.92 -13.95 7.46
N MET A 40 -14.70 -12.65 7.69
CA MET A 40 -15.34 -11.87 8.76
C MET A 40 -16.77 -11.41 8.39
N GLY A 41 -17.24 -11.63 7.17
CA GLY A 41 -18.56 -11.20 6.68
C GLY A 41 -18.66 -9.69 6.41
N ILE A 42 -17.54 -8.97 6.30
CA ILE A 42 -17.45 -7.54 6.01
C ILE A 42 -16.77 -7.25 4.66
N GLY A 43 -16.60 -8.27 3.85
CA GLY A 43 -15.95 -8.17 2.54
C GLY A 43 -16.86 -7.59 1.46
N ILE A 44 -16.38 -7.64 0.22
CA ILE A 44 -17.09 -7.08 -0.95
C ILE A 44 -18.49 -7.66 -1.13
N PRO A 45 -18.74 -8.99 -1.02
CA PRO A 45 -20.08 -9.55 -1.18
C PRO A 45 -21.12 -8.97 -0.20
N PHE A 46 -20.70 -8.64 1.02
CA PHE A 46 -21.54 -7.97 2.00
C PHE A 46 -21.80 -6.50 1.60
N LEU A 47 -20.75 -5.75 1.29
CA LEU A 47 -20.85 -4.32 0.98
C LEU A 47 -21.68 -4.04 -0.28
N LEU A 48 -21.62 -4.92 -1.29
CA LEU A 48 -22.42 -4.78 -2.50
C LEU A 48 -23.93 -4.80 -2.23
N GLN A 49 -24.40 -5.43 -1.15
CA GLN A 49 -25.81 -5.39 -0.74
C GLN A 49 -26.27 -3.99 -0.33
N TYR A 50 -25.32 -3.14 0.06
CA TYR A 50 -25.53 -1.73 0.42
C TYR A 50 -25.03 -0.76 -0.64
N ASN A 51 -24.71 -1.25 -1.86
CA ASN A 51 -24.08 -0.49 -2.94
C ASN A 51 -22.78 0.22 -2.50
N CYS A 52 -22.00 -0.43 -1.65
CA CYS A 52 -20.75 0.09 -1.10
C CYS A 52 -19.54 -0.74 -1.54
N THR A 53 -18.36 -0.18 -1.39
CA THR A 53 -17.08 -0.87 -1.62
C THR A 53 -16.01 -0.38 -0.64
N TRP A 54 -15.00 -1.23 -0.38
CA TRP A 54 -13.79 -0.82 0.32
C TRP A 54 -12.89 0.02 -0.58
N ILE A 55 -12.35 1.09 -0.03
CA ILE A 55 -11.25 1.84 -0.62
C ILE A 55 -10.07 1.89 0.35
N ILE A 56 -8.86 1.73 -0.16
CA ILE A 56 -7.64 1.93 0.63
C ILE A 56 -7.24 3.40 0.54
N THR A 57 -6.82 3.97 1.67
CA THR A 57 -6.38 5.37 1.75
C THR A 57 -4.89 5.48 2.08
N HIS A 58 -4.38 4.61 2.95
CA HIS A 58 -2.98 4.63 3.36
C HIS A 58 -2.40 3.22 3.49
N VAL A 59 -1.12 3.11 3.13
CA VAL A 59 -0.26 1.95 3.43
C VAL A 59 1.01 2.46 4.09
N ASN A 60 1.34 1.91 5.26
CA ASN A 60 2.61 2.10 5.93
C ASN A 60 3.23 0.71 6.12
N LEU A 61 4.32 0.44 5.42
CA LEU A 61 4.99 -0.86 5.40
C LEU A 61 6.46 -0.69 5.81
N GLU A 62 6.91 -1.47 6.77
CA GLU A 62 8.33 -1.57 7.14
C GLU A 62 8.82 -2.99 6.87
N MET A 63 9.97 -3.11 6.22
CA MET A 63 10.61 -4.39 5.90
C MET A 63 12.07 -4.38 6.31
N LEU A 64 12.51 -5.40 7.03
CA LEU A 64 13.93 -5.67 7.32
C LEU A 64 14.59 -6.46 6.20
N TYR A 65 13.79 -7.21 5.44
CA TYR A 65 14.28 -8.15 4.48
C TYR A 65 13.25 -8.34 3.36
N MET A 66 13.69 -8.26 2.12
CA MET A 66 12.85 -8.61 0.96
C MET A 66 13.10 -10.05 0.57
N PRO A 67 12.06 -10.91 0.63
CA PRO A 67 12.16 -12.34 0.35
C PRO A 67 12.60 -12.67 -1.07
N THR A 68 13.14 -13.89 -1.26
CA THR A 68 13.51 -14.43 -2.57
C THR A 68 12.61 -15.62 -2.95
N HIS A 69 12.78 -16.12 -4.18
CA HIS A 69 12.04 -17.28 -4.68
C HIS A 69 12.17 -18.49 -3.73
N GLY A 70 11.06 -19.19 -3.55
CA GLY A 70 10.96 -20.42 -2.74
C GLY A 70 10.80 -20.17 -1.23
N GLU A 71 11.02 -18.96 -0.74
CA GLU A 71 10.80 -18.63 0.66
C GLU A 71 9.31 -18.59 0.98
N GLU A 72 8.94 -19.19 2.12
CA GLU A 72 7.57 -19.20 2.63
C GLU A 72 7.37 -18.04 3.60
N LEU A 73 6.36 -17.21 3.31
CA LEU A 73 5.92 -16.09 4.11
C LEU A 73 4.63 -16.44 4.84
N ILE A 74 4.45 -15.86 6.02
CA ILE A 74 3.22 -15.94 6.79
C ILE A 74 2.77 -14.51 7.05
N PHE A 75 1.59 -14.17 6.55
CA PHE A 75 0.92 -12.91 6.80
C PHE A 75 -0.06 -13.09 7.97
N GLU A 76 0.25 -12.53 9.12
CA GLU A 76 -0.67 -12.43 10.26
C GLU A 76 -1.37 -11.08 10.19
N THR A 77 -2.71 -11.04 10.23
CA THR A 77 -3.47 -9.79 10.09
C THR A 77 -4.65 -9.72 11.05
N TRP A 78 -4.97 -8.50 11.47
CA TRP A 78 -6.12 -8.19 12.31
C TRP A 78 -6.59 -6.76 12.10
N ILE A 79 -7.85 -6.47 12.47
CA ILE A 79 -8.37 -5.11 12.53
C ILE A 79 -8.05 -4.54 13.91
N GLU A 80 -7.25 -3.49 13.96
CA GLU A 80 -6.90 -2.78 15.20
C GLU A 80 -8.09 -2.00 15.73
N MET A 81 -8.75 -1.25 14.85
CA MET A 81 -9.92 -0.45 15.17
C MET A 81 -10.79 -0.16 13.96
N ASN A 82 -12.07 -0.01 14.21
CA ASN A 82 -13.01 0.68 13.34
C ASN A 82 -13.43 1.99 14.01
N ALA A 83 -13.50 3.06 13.25
CA ALA A 83 -14.01 4.37 13.65
C ALA A 83 -15.13 4.78 12.67
N HIS A 84 -15.75 5.96 12.88
CA HIS A 84 -16.86 6.39 12.03
C HIS A 84 -16.55 6.31 10.53
N MET A 85 -15.39 6.80 10.12
CA MET A 85 -15.06 6.99 8.69
C MET A 85 -13.93 6.09 8.19
N LEU A 86 -13.34 5.28 9.06
CA LEU A 86 -12.16 4.49 8.70
C LEU A 86 -12.02 3.20 9.52
N SER A 87 -11.31 2.24 8.92
CA SER A 87 -10.87 0.99 9.54
C SER A 87 -9.35 0.89 9.45
N VAL A 88 -8.71 0.53 10.55
CA VAL A 88 -7.26 0.32 10.61
C VAL A 88 -6.97 -1.17 10.70
N ARG A 89 -6.21 -1.68 9.75
CA ARG A 89 -5.78 -3.08 9.68
C ARG A 89 -4.28 -3.18 9.77
N ASN A 90 -3.80 -4.12 10.57
CA ASN A 90 -2.40 -4.42 10.78
C ASN A 90 -2.00 -5.74 10.13
N PHE A 91 -0.71 -5.84 9.80
CA PHE A 91 -0.06 -7.07 9.37
C PHE A 91 1.30 -7.21 10.05
N ARG A 92 1.63 -8.43 10.46
CA ARG A 92 2.99 -8.90 10.69
C ARG A 92 3.37 -9.86 9.58
N ILE A 93 4.56 -9.71 9.07
CA ILE A 93 5.08 -10.52 7.96
C ILE A 93 6.22 -11.35 8.51
N TYR A 94 6.02 -12.65 8.56
CA TYR A 94 7.04 -13.59 9.01
C TYR A 94 7.60 -14.37 7.82
N LYS A 95 8.88 -14.67 7.89
CA LYS A 95 9.51 -15.71 7.07
C LYS A 95 9.56 -16.99 7.87
N LYS A 96 9.12 -18.11 7.27
CA LYS A 96 9.26 -19.44 7.86
C LYS A 96 10.71 -19.90 7.71
N GLU A 97 11.29 -20.35 8.79
CA GLU A 97 12.65 -20.87 8.89
C GLU A 97 12.61 -22.32 9.44
N SER A 98 13.73 -23.04 9.40
CA SER A 98 13.80 -24.45 9.86
C SER A 98 13.52 -24.60 11.35
N ASP A 99 13.80 -23.58 12.13
CA ASP A 99 13.70 -23.56 13.61
C ASP A 99 12.57 -22.65 14.11
N GLY A 100 11.74 -22.10 13.20
CA GLY A 100 10.61 -21.28 13.59
C GLY A 100 10.20 -20.24 12.56
N GLU A 101 9.75 -19.10 13.05
CA GLU A 101 9.27 -17.98 12.24
C GLU A 101 10.03 -16.71 12.63
N ARG A 102 10.59 -16.04 11.64
CA ARG A 102 11.28 -14.76 11.85
C ARG A 102 10.42 -13.61 11.36
N LEU A 103 10.13 -12.63 12.24
CA LEU A 103 9.49 -11.38 11.85
C LEU A 103 10.42 -10.61 10.90
N ILE A 104 9.97 -10.33 9.68
CA ILE A 104 10.73 -9.63 8.65
C ILE A 104 10.10 -8.31 8.23
N GLY A 105 8.86 -8.04 8.64
CA GLY A 105 8.18 -6.79 8.32
C GLY A 105 6.86 -6.63 9.02
N CYS A 106 6.33 -5.43 8.98
CA CYS A 106 4.99 -5.09 9.45
C CYS A 106 4.36 -4.03 8.56
N CYS A 107 3.03 -4.06 8.50
CA CYS A 107 2.27 -3.11 7.69
C CYS A 107 1.01 -2.66 8.42
N LYS A 108 0.72 -1.37 8.34
CA LYS A 108 -0.54 -0.76 8.76
C LYS A 108 -1.24 -0.18 7.55
N THR A 109 -2.50 -0.53 7.37
CA THR A 109 -3.32 -0.03 6.27
C THR A 109 -4.55 0.67 6.82
N VAL A 110 -4.98 1.74 6.16
CA VAL A 110 -6.19 2.48 6.51
C VAL A 110 -7.16 2.40 5.35
N TRP A 111 -8.39 2.04 5.68
CA TRP A 111 -9.48 1.78 4.75
C TRP A 111 -10.68 2.64 5.09
N ALA A 112 -11.51 2.93 4.08
CA ALA A 112 -12.82 3.51 4.25
C ALA A 112 -13.83 2.72 3.40
N VAL A 113 -15.12 2.82 3.74
CA VAL A 113 -16.21 2.30 2.91
C VAL A 113 -16.80 3.46 2.14
N LEU A 114 -16.91 3.31 0.82
CA LEU A 114 -17.43 4.30 -0.10
C LEU A 114 -18.79 3.84 -0.64
N ASP A 115 -19.80 4.72 -0.59
CA ASP A 115 -21.03 4.57 -1.38
C ASP A 115 -20.69 4.77 -2.86
N ARG A 116 -21.05 3.80 -3.70
CA ARG A 116 -20.63 3.77 -5.11
C ARG A 116 -21.33 4.81 -5.97
N ASP A 117 -22.58 5.18 -5.64
CA ASP A 117 -23.37 6.15 -6.40
C ASP A 117 -23.12 7.58 -5.90
N LYS A 118 -23.18 7.79 -4.56
CA LYS A 118 -23.01 9.11 -3.96
C LYS A 118 -21.57 9.56 -3.95
N ARG A 119 -20.61 8.62 -4.02
CA ARG A 119 -19.15 8.88 -3.91
C ARG A 119 -18.78 9.49 -2.55
N GLU A 120 -19.47 9.12 -1.50
CA GLU A 120 -19.29 9.59 -0.13
C GLU A 120 -18.82 8.47 0.78
N ILE A 121 -18.00 8.82 1.78
CA ILE A 121 -17.57 7.88 2.80
C ILE A 121 -18.73 7.55 3.73
N VAL A 122 -18.96 6.27 3.93
CA VAL A 122 -20.02 5.74 4.80
C VAL A 122 -19.52 5.65 6.24
N ASN A 123 -20.38 6.01 7.20
CA ASN A 123 -20.09 5.78 8.60
C ASN A 123 -20.19 4.28 8.92
N LEU A 124 -19.08 3.66 9.29
CA LEU A 124 -18.99 2.22 9.58
C LEU A 124 -19.92 1.80 10.73
N PHE A 125 -20.21 2.68 11.69
CA PHE A 125 -21.04 2.37 12.85
C PHE A 125 -22.53 2.34 12.54
N ASP A 126 -22.94 2.75 11.33
CA ASP A 126 -24.32 2.54 10.85
C ASP A 126 -24.57 1.07 10.49
N MET A 127 -23.51 0.26 10.41
CA MET A 127 -23.56 -1.19 10.19
C MET A 127 -22.97 -1.91 11.44
N ASP A 128 -23.82 -2.55 12.24
CA ASP A 128 -23.43 -3.16 13.52
C ASP A 128 -22.31 -4.21 13.44
N ILE A 129 -22.15 -4.86 12.28
CA ILE A 129 -21.10 -5.86 12.06
C ILE A 129 -19.70 -5.27 12.23
N PHE A 130 -19.48 -4.00 11.87
CA PHE A 130 -18.18 -3.35 12.02
C PHE A 130 -17.80 -3.09 13.47
N LYS A 131 -18.77 -2.96 14.37
CA LYS A 131 -18.53 -2.79 15.82
C LYS A 131 -17.91 -4.05 16.43
N LYS A 132 -18.20 -5.23 15.86
CA LYS A 132 -17.74 -6.54 16.33
C LYS A 132 -16.48 -7.04 15.64
N ALA A 133 -16.14 -6.50 14.50
CA ALA A 133 -15.03 -6.95 13.64
C ALA A 133 -13.67 -6.36 14.04
N VAL A 134 -13.38 -6.28 15.35
CA VAL A 134 -12.16 -5.64 15.88
C VAL A 134 -11.43 -6.59 16.82
N ASP A 135 -10.10 -6.68 16.68
CA ASP A 135 -9.21 -7.37 17.65
C ASP A 135 -8.83 -6.44 18.80
N GLY A 136 -8.59 -5.17 18.48
CA GLY A 136 -8.22 -4.13 19.44
C GLY A 136 -6.73 -4.09 19.79
N GLU A 137 -5.92 -5.05 19.34
CA GLU A 137 -4.47 -4.97 19.54
C GLU A 137 -3.87 -3.84 18.72
N VAL A 138 -3.27 -2.87 19.39
CA VAL A 138 -2.59 -1.73 18.77
C VAL A 138 -1.19 -2.12 18.37
N MET A 139 -0.90 -2.03 17.07
CA MET A 139 0.47 -2.16 16.59
C MET A 139 1.14 -0.80 16.63
N LYS A 140 2.21 -0.67 17.42
CA LYS A 140 3.03 0.53 17.44
C LYS A 140 3.78 0.63 16.11
N MET A 141 3.56 1.69 15.38
CA MET A 141 4.29 2.01 14.15
C MET A 141 4.51 3.52 14.09
N ALA A 142 5.69 3.95 13.67
CA ALA A 142 5.99 5.36 13.53
C ALA A 142 4.97 6.04 12.62
N ARG A 143 4.56 7.27 12.96
CA ARG A 143 3.64 8.02 12.10
C ARG A 143 4.28 8.32 10.75
N ALA A 144 3.50 8.19 9.67
CA ALA A 144 3.91 8.67 8.37
C ALA A 144 4.21 10.18 8.41
N GLN A 145 5.32 10.58 7.83
CA GLN A 145 5.63 11.99 7.69
C GLN A 145 4.76 12.59 6.58
N LYS A 146 4.33 13.85 6.75
CA LYS A 146 3.63 14.58 5.71
C LYS A 146 4.50 14.67 4.45
N MET A 147 3.94 14.26 3.33
CA MET A 147 4.57 14.41 2.02
C MET A 147 4.12 15.73 1.42
N LEU A 148 5.08 16.62 1.13
CA LEU A 148 4.83 17.88 0.42
C LEU A 148 4.76 17.61 -1.08
N PRO A 149 4.06 18.47 -1.85
CA PRO A 149 4.08 18.41 -3.31
C PRO A 149 5.51 18.48 -3.87
N LEU A 150 5.76 17.78 -4.96
CA LEU A 150 7.03 17.82 -5.67
C LEU A 150 6.94 18.89 -6.79
N LEU A 151 7.51 20.06 -6.53
CA LEU A 151 7.64 21.15 -7.49
C LEU A 151 9.04 21.07 -8.11
N LEU A 152 9.14 20.59 -9.36
CA LEU A 152 10.42 20.26 -9.97
C LEU A 152 11.39 21.45 -10.01
N ASP A 153 10.90 22.65 -10.33
CA ASP A 153 11.71 23.86 -10.40
C ASP A 153 12.35 24.22 -9.03
N GLU A 154 11.66 23.91 -7.93
CA GLU A 154 12.19 24.12 -6.58
C GLU A 154 13.18 23.01 -6.20
N LEU A 155 12.91 21.77 -6.63
CA LEU A 155 13.74 20.60 -6.35
C LEU A 155 15.10 20.65 -7.06
N GLU A 156 15.19 21.28 -8.23
CA GLU A 156 16.45 21.51 -8.94
C GLU A 156 17.39 22.43 -8.16
N GLN A 157 16.85 23.27 -7.27
CA GLN A 157 17.60 24.20 -6.42
C GLN A 157 17.88 23.64 -5.01
N ASP A 158 17.26 22.49 -4.64
CA ASP A 158 17.43 21.87 -3.33
C ASP A 158 18.73 21.05 -3.30
N PRO A 159 19.75 21.47 -2.47
CA PRO A 159 21.05 20.79 -2.42
C PRO A 159 21.00 19.35 -1.91
N ASP A 160 19.90 18.96 -1.23
CA ASP A 160 19.71 17.60 -0.71
C ASP A 160 19.10 16.66 -1.75
N VAL A 161 18.64 17.18 -2.91
CA VAL A 161 18.07 16.40 -3.99
C VAL A 161 19.15 15.94 -4.95
N ILE A 162 19.36 14.62 -5.01
CA ILE A 162 20.33 13.99 -5.94
C ILE A 162 19.76 13.97 -7.36
N ARG A 163 18.47 13.72 -7.49
CA ARG A 163 17.76 13.64 -8.77
C ARG A 163 16.27 13.90 -8.60
N ALA A 164 15.71 14.72 -9.49
CA ALA A 164 14.28 14.91 -9.65
C ALA A 164 13.88 14.76 -11.13
N GLN A 165 12.81 14.04 -11.40
CA GLN A 165 12.30 13.83 -12.77
C GLN A 165 10.79 13.54 -12.73
N GLU A 166 10.15 13.64 -13.92
CA GLU A 166 8.78 13.16 -14.14
C GLU A 166 8.71 12.21 -15.33
N LYS A 167 7.74 11.30 -15.31
CA LYS A 167 7.44 10.37 -16.40
C LYS A 167 5.94 10.33 -16.64
N PRO A 168 5.49 10.49 -17.90
CA PRO A 168 4.09 10.36 -18.25
C PRO A 168 3.65 8.90 -18.30
N HIS A 169 2.39 8.67 -17.96
CA HIS A 169 1.71 7.39 -18.10
C HIS A 169 0.25 7.59 -18.52
N THR A 170 -0.29 6.67 -19.33
CA THR A 170 -1.72 6.63 -19.67
C THR A 170 -2.30 5.33 -19.14
N ILE A 171 -3.40 5.42 -18.40
CA ILE A 171 -4.07 4.26 -17.79
C ILE A 171 -4.63 3.35 -18.87
N GLN A 172 -4.26 2.08 -18.84
CA GLN A 172 -4.60 1.07 -19.82
C GLN A 172 -5.52 -0.01 -19.24
N TYR A 173 -6.05 -0.88 -20.09
CA TYR A 173 -6.93 -2.00 -19.68
C TYR A 173 -6.30 -2.88 -18.58
N ALA A 174 -5.01 -3.20 -18.69
CA ALA A 174 -4.31 -4.05 -17.71
C ALA A 174 -4.11 -3.40 -16.33
N ASP A 175 -4.43 -2.11 -16.20
CA ASP A 175 -4.32 -1.35 -14.96
C ASP A 175 -5.64 -1.31 -14.18
N MET A 176 -6.74 -1.73 -14.81
CA MET A 176 -8.09 -1.62 -14.24
C MET A 176 -8.42 -2.75 -13.28
N ASP A 177 -9.19 -2.43 -12.24
CA ASP A 177 -9.79 -3.39 -11.32
C ASP A 177 -11.27 -3.69 -11.67
N TYR A 178 -11.92 -4.55 -10.87
CA TYR A 178 -13.34 -4.93 -11.04
C TYR A 178 -14.33 -3.78 -10.79
N ASN A 179 -13.90 -2.69 -10.13
CA ASN A 179 -14.71 -1.49 -9.91
C ASN A 179 -14.64 -0.51 -11.09
N CYS A 180 -13.95 -0.88 -12.19
CA CYS A 180 -13.67 0.00 -13.33
C CYS A 180 -12.79 1.21 -12.96
N HIS A 181 -11.97 1.08 -11.91
CA HIS A 181 -10.97 2.05 -11.51
C HIS A 181 -9.57 1.48 -11.69
N CYS A 182 -8.57 2.37 -11.72
CA CYS A 182 -7.20 1.93 -11.69
C CYS A 182 -6.90 1.18 -10.38
N ASN A 183 -6.35 -0.03 -10.49
CA ASN A 183 -5.95 -0.84 -9.34
C ASN A 183 -4.91 -0.11 -8.49
N SER A 184 -5.13 -0.04 -7.17
CA SER A 184 -4.26 0.69 -6.24
C SER A 184 -2.80 0.27 -6.31
N THR A 185 -2.51 -1.02 -6.53
CA THR A 185 -1.12 -1.53 -6.62
C THR A 185 -0.37 -1.04 -7.86
N LYS A 186 -1.08 -0.58 -8.91
CA LYS A 186 -0.48 -0.03 -10.11
C LYS A 186 0.22 1.31 -9.87
N TYR A 187 -0.29 2.11 -8.95
CA TYR A 187 0.36 3.37 -8.58
C TYR A 187 1.79 3.15 -8.10
N LEU A 188 2.00 2.17 -7.21
CA LEU A 188 3.34 1.83 -6.73
C LEU A 188 4.21 1.22 -7.84
N GLU A 189 3.65 0.36 -8.71
CA GLU A 189 4.36 -0.20 -9.86
C GLU A 189 4.92 0.91 -10.76
N TRP A 190 4.12 1.92 -11.12
CA TRP A 190 4.58 3.04 -11.95
C TRP A 190 5.59 3.94 -11.25
N MET A 191 5.47 4.15 -9.94
CA MET A 191 6.48 4.87 -9.15
C MET A 191 7.83 4.16 -9.24
N LEU A 192 7.85 2.84 -9.05
CA LEU A 192 9.06 2.03 -9.15
C LEU A 192 9.62 1.94 -10.59
N ASN A 193 8.74 1.98 -11.60
CA ASN A 193 9.14 2.07 -13.01
C ASN A 193 9.74 3.46 -13.34
N ALA A 194 9.30 4.51 -12.66
CA ALA A 194 9.90 5.84 -12.81
C ALA A 194 11.27 5.91 -12.14
N ARG A 195 11.37 5.43 -10.91
CA ARG A 195 12.60 5.32 -10.15
C ARG A 195 12.52 4.14 -9.18
N ARG A 196 13.26 3.06 -9.46
CA ARG A 196 13.32 1.89 -8.58
C ARG A 196 14.05 2.23 -7.27
N MET A 197 13.85 1.42 -6.24
CA MET A 197 14.61 1.49 -5.00
C MET A 197 16.12 1.38 -5.29
N GLN A 198 16.92 2.18 -4.59
CA GLN A 198 18.38 2.14 -4.75
C GLN A 198 18.95 0.78 -4.35
N ASP A 199 18.48 0.26 -3.22
CA ASP A 199 18.94 -1.00 -2.64
C ASP A 199 17.77 -1.69 -1.89
N ASN A 200 17.21 -2.73 -2.51
CA ASN A 200 16.13 -3.53 -1.91
C ASN A 200 16.65 -4.62 -0.94
N THR A 201 17.95 -4.66 -0.67
CA THR A 201 18.57 -5.55 0.34
C THR A 201 18.60 -4.92 1.72
N LYS A 202 18.49 -3.59 1.81
CA LYS A 202 18.48 -2.84 3.07
C LYS A 202 17.08 -2.72 3.65
N PRO A 203 16.96 -2.61 4.98
CA PRO A 203 15.68 -2.30 5.61
C PRO A 203 15.12 -0.96 5.10
N PHE A 204 13.82 -0.93 4.89
CA PHE A 204 13.15 0.28 4.42
C PHE A 204 11.74 0.41 4.99
N ARG A 205 11.23 1.63 4.91
CA ARG A 205 9.84 1.98 5.15
C ARG A 205 9.23 2.55 3.88
N LEU A 206 8.02 2.10 3.55
CA LEU A 206 7.17 2.64 2.50
C LEU A 206 5.96 3.30 3.16
N ASP A 207 5.71 4.55 2.86
CA ASP A 207 4.48 5.26 3.16
C ASP A 207 3.76 5.60 1.86
N ILE A 208 2.50 5.20 1.70
CA ILE A 208 1.64 5.55 0.56
C ILE A 208 0.38 6.25 1.06
N ASN A 209 -0.03 7.28 0.34
CA ASN A 209 -1.30 7.97 0.51
C ASN A 209 -2.04 8.01 -0.84
N TYR A 210 -3.15 7.29 -0.94
CA TYR A 210 -4.06 7.30 -2.08
C TYR A 210 -5.05 8.44 -1.91
N VAL A 211 -5.15 9.31 -2.92
CA VAL A 211 -5.91 10.57 -2.85
C VAL A 211 -7.06 10.60 -3.83
N LYS A 212 -6.84 10.11 -5.06
CA LYS A 212 -7.80 10.19 -6.15
C LYS A 212 -7.75 8.96 -7.03
N GLU A 213 -8.91 8.45 -7.41
CA GLU A 213 -9.05 7.37 -8.37
C GLU A 213 -8.76 7.87 -9.79
N LEU A 214 -8.24 6.96 -10.62
CA LEU A 214 -8.01 7.15 -12.05
C LEU A 214 -8.80 6.12 -12.84
N TYR A 215 -9.13 6.48 -14.08
CA TYR A 215 -9.96 5.70 -14.98
C TYR A 215 -9.21 5.36 -16.27
N LEU A 216 -9.75 4.39 -17.03
CA LEU A 216 -9.21 4.02 -18.33
C LEU A 216 -9.06 5.25 -19.24
N GLY A 217 -7.87 5.43 -19.80
CA GLY A 217 -7.54 6.54 -20.70
C GLY A 217 -7.09 7.82 -19.98
N ASP A 218 -7.18 7.90 -18.65
CA ASP A 218 -6.63 9.05 -17.93
C ASP A 218 -5.12 9.13 -18.11
N GLN A 219 -4.63 10.37 -18.18
CA GLN A 219 -3.21 10.67 -18.23
C GLN A 219 -2.73 11.16 -16.88
N MET A 220 -1.58 10.68 -16.47
CA MET A 220 -0.92 11.13 -15.26
C MET A 220 0.59 11.30 -15.45
N LEU A 221 1.21 12.06 -14.57
CA LEU A 221 2.65 12.22 -14.44
C LEU A 221 3.09 11.61 -13.11
N THR A 222 4.09 10.74 -13.15
CA THR A 222 4.81 10.28 -11.95
C THR A 222 6.05 11.13 -11.78
N ARG A 223 6.07 11.98 -10.74
CA ARG A 223 7.23 12.76 -10.30
C ARG A 223 7.96 12.01 -9.22
N TYR A 224 9.27 12.16 -9.15
CA TYR A 224 10.05 11.69 -8.02
C TYR A 224 11.19 12.65 -7.67
N ALA A 225 11.56 12.64 -6.39
CA ALA A 225 12.74 13.30 -5.85
C ALA A 225 13.53 12.30 -5.01
N GLU A 226 14.78 12.09 -5.39
CA GLU A 226 15.71 11.19 -4.73
C GLU A 226 16.65 11.97 -3.81
N ARG A 227 16.81 11.50 -2.58
CA ARG A 227 17.73 11.99 -1.57
C ARG A 227 18.62 10.84 -1.08
N ALA A 228 19.60 11.12 -0.26
CA ALA A 228 20.58 10.12 0.21
C ALA A 228 19.94 8.85 0.79
N ASN A 229 18.88 8.98 1.60
CA ASN A 229 18.22 7.86 2.30
C ASN A 229 16.76 7.69 1.95
N SER A 230 16.26 8.40 0.94
CA SER A 230 14.84 8.31 0.57
C SER A 230 14.55 8.66 -0.88
N VAL A 231 13.45 8.13 -1.38
CA VAL A 231 12.85 8.58 -2.63
C VAL A 231 11.39 8.93 -2.33
N GLN A 232 10.99 10.14 -2.66
CA GLN A 232 9.59 10.57 -2.61
C GLN A 232 9.01 10.53 -4.02
N TYR A 233 7.77 10.07 -4.14
CA TYR A 233 7.00 10.02 -5.38
C TYR A 233 5.72 10.82 -5.22
N GLN A 234 5.29 11.43 -6.31
CA GLN A 234 3.97 12.06 -6.44
C GLN A 234 3.41 11.75 -7.81
N GLN A 235 2.18 11.28 -7.84
CA GLN A 235 1.44 11.11 -9.10
C GLN A 235 0.35 12.16 -9.17
N VAL A 236 0.32 12.87 -10.29
CA VAL A 236 -0.65 13.92 -10.57
C VAL A 236 -1.37 13.65 -11.88
N ASP A 237 -2.66 14.01 -11.93
CA ASP A 237 -3.41 13.96 -13.18
C ASP A 237 -2.99 15.08 -14.14
N LYS A 238 -3.58 15.12 -15.34
CA LYS A 238 -3.34 16.15 -16.36
C LYS A 238 -3.60 17.58 -15.91
N ASN A 239 -4.33 17.79 -14.81
CA ASN A 239 -4.63 19.10 -14.24
C ASN A 239 -3.69 19.44 -13.06
N GLY A 240 -2.70 18.60 -12.75
CA GLY A 240 -1.79 18.77 -11.63
C GLY A 240 -2.38 18.37 -10.26
N VAL A 241 -3.57 17.74 -10.23
CA VAL A 241 -4.19 17.27 -8.98
C VAL A 241 -3.52 15.97 -8.54
N SER A 242 -3.10 15.92 -7.28
CA SER A 242 -2.47 14.71 -6.71
C SER A 242 -3.42 13.53 -6.71
N CYS A 243 -2.95 12.38 -7.23
CA CYS A 243 -3.69 11.12 -7.24
C CYS A 243 -3.14 10.15 -6.20
N CYS A 244 -1.82 10.09 -6.08
CA CYS A 244 -1.14 9.23 -5.10
C CYS A 244 0.21 9.84 -4.72
N ASN A 245 0.59 9.71 -3.46
CA ASN A 245 1.90 10.10 -2.97
C ASN A 245 2.54 8.93 -2.25
N ALA A 246 3.85 8.73 -2.43
CA ALA A 246 4.59 7.73 -1.68
C ALA A 246 5.98 8.22 -1.30
N ARG A 247 6.53 7.62 -0.25
CA ARG A 247 7.92 7.78 0.14
C ARG A 247 8.50 6.44 0.56
N ILE A 248 9.68 6.13 0.03
CA ILE A 248 10.49 5.02 0.49
C ILE A 248 11.69 5.61 1.22
N THR A 249 11.89 5.19 2.47
CA THR A 249 12.98 5.68 3.34
C THR A 249 13.76 4.48 3.90
N GLN A 250 15.07 4.55 3.93
CA GLN A 250 15.90 3.54 4.63
C GLN A 250 15.67 3.67 6.14
N ILE A 251 15.60 2.52 6.82
CA ILE A 251 15.45 2.41 8.28
C ILE A 251 16.53 1.46 8.82
N GLU A 252 16.71 1.45 10.14
CA GLU A 252 17.66 0.53 10.79
C GLU A 252 16.93 -0.66 11.43
N SER A 253 15.71 -0.45 11.90
CA SER A 253 14.90 -1.46 12.60
C SER A 253 13.41 -1.21 12.38
N LEU A 254 12.58 -2.25 12.65
CA LEU A 254 11.13 -2.09 12.69
C LEU A 254 10.72 -1.23 13.89
N SER A 255 9.66 -0.44 13.70
CA SER A 255 9.03 0.32 14.79
C SER A 255 7.84 -0.42 15.44
N CYS A 256 7.50 -1.60 14.94
CA CYS A 256 6.39 -2.44 15.43
C CYS A 256 6.83 -3.59 16.34
#